data_cbaa84b25fe1657ba57526f0bb43ef23
#
_entry.id   cbaa84b25fe1657ba57526f0bb43ef23
#
_cell.length_a   1.000
_cell.length_b   1.000
_cell.length_c   1.000
_cell.angle_alpha   90.00
_cell.angle_beta   90.00
_cell.angle_gamma   90.00
#
_symmetry.space_group_name_H-M   'P 1'
#
loop_
_entity.id
_entity.type
_entity.pdbx_description
1 polymer ?
#
loop_
_entity_poly.entity_id
_entity_poly.type
_entity_poly.pdbx_seq_one_letter_code
_entity_poly.pdbx_strand_id
1 'polypeptide(L)'
;MGLLEFNKLPINTLVGADWKTFKAITAGREIDAAYKGKYRLTKAVCRLLSPLASLQDKRYEKLLANQPLEHDPVFILGHWRSGTTFVHNVFSCDKHFGYNTTYQTVFPHLMMWGQPFFKKNMSWLMPDKRPTDNMELAVDLPQEEEFALANMMPYTYYNFWFLPKYQQEYADKYLLFDDITDKELKVFEEVFTKLIKISLWNTKGTQFLSKNPPHTGRVKELVKMFPNAKF
;
A
#
# COMPACT_ATOMS: atom_id res chain seq x y z
N MET A 1 15.25 -4.75 18.06
CA MET A 1 14.45 -5.71 18.87
C MET A 1 13.03 -5.17 18.93
N GLY A 2 12.14 -5.70 18.08
CA GLY A 2 10.74 -5.24 18.02
C GLY A 2 10.03 -5.56 19.35
N LEU A 3 9.38 -4.56 19.95
CA LEU A 3 8.75 -4.69 21.28
C LEU A 3 7.43 -5.46 21.28
N LEU A 4 6.82 -5.67 20.11
CA LEU A 4 5.49 -6.28 20.02
C LEU A 4 5.41 -7.32 18.90
N GLU A 5 4.83 -8.47 19.21
CA GLU A 5 4.42 -9.43 18.19
C GLU A 5 3.31 -8.81 17.32
N PHE A 6 3.37 -9.00 16.01
CA PHE A 6 2.48 -8.37 15.03
C PHE A 6 0.98 -8.61 15.33
N ASN A 7 0.64 -9.79 15.82
CA ASN A 7 -0.73 -10.16 16.22
C ASN A 7 -1.22 -9.47 17.50
N LYS A 8 -0.29 -8.97 18.33
CA LYS A 8 -0.58 -8.27 19.59
C LYS A 8 -0.68 -6.75 19.42
N LEU A 9 -0.40 -6.21 18.23
CA LEU A 9 -0.58 -4.78 17.97
C LEU A 9 -2.05 -4.38 18.19
N PRO A 10 -2.31 -3.29 18.95
CA PRO A 10 -3.68 -2.84 19.24
C PRO A 10 -4.38 -2.15 18.07
N ILE A 11 -3.66 -1.98 16.96
CA ILE A 11 -4.13 -1.33 15.72
C ILE A 11 -4.21 -2.34 14.57
N ASN A 12 -4.90 -1.97 13.50
CA ASN A 12 -5.05 -2.80 12.31
C ASN A 12 -4.27 -2.24 11.11
N THR A 13 -4.22 -3.00 10.02
CA THR A 13 -3.55 -2.66 8.75
C THR A 13 -4.04 -1.35 8.12
N LEU A 14 -5.28 -0.91 8.41
CA LEU A 14 -5.83 0.38 7.96
C LEU A 14 -5.43 1.59 8.80
N VAL A 15 -4.47 1.47 9.71
CA VAL A 15 -4.08 2.57 10.62
C VAL A 15 -3.57 3.82 9.89
N GLY A 16 -3.06 3.68 8.68
CA GLY A 16 -2.59 4.77 7.85
C GLY A 16 -3.60 5.33 6.85
N ALA A 17 -4.81 4.79 6.81
CA ALA A 17 -5.86 5.30 5.94
C ALA A 17 -6.34 6.68 6.37
N ASP A 18 -6.73 7.52 5.41
CA ASP A 18 -7.44 8.73 5.72
C ASP A 18 -8.89 8.44 6.16
N TRP A 19 -9.55 9.44 6.75
CA TRP A 19 -10.91 9.28 7.27
C TRP A 19 -11.94 8.94 6.19
N LYS A 20 -11.78 9.45 4.97
CA LYS A 20 -12.69 9.18 3.84
C LYS A 20 -12.58 7.72 3.42
N THR A 21 -11.36 7.25 3.21
CA THR A 21 -11.06 5.86 2.84
C THR A 21 -11.51 4.88 3.93
N PHE A 22 -11.17 5.16 5.22
CA PHE A 22 -11.60 4.33 6.34
C PHE A 22 -13.13 4.17 6.39
N LYS A 23 -13.89 5.28 6.22
CA LYS A 23 -15.35 5.23 6.18
C LYS A 23 -15.87 4.41 5.01
N ALA A 24 -15.29 4.59 3.82
CA ALA A 24 -15.74 3.87 2.63
C ALA A 24 -15.55 2.36 2.77
N ILE A 25 -14.42 1.92 3.32
CA ILE A 25 -14.12 0.49 3.55
C ILE A 25 -15.06 -0.12 4.61
N THR A 26 -15.38 0.63 5.67
CA THR A 26 -16.12 0.09 6.82
C THR A 26 -17.64 0.34 6.75
N ALA A 27 -18.13 1.07 5.74
CA ALA A 27 -19.54 1.38 5.59
C ALA A 27 -20.37 0.10 5.37
N GLY A 28 -21.40 -0.12 6.23
CA GLY A 28 -22.27 -1.28 6.15
C GLY A 28 -21.60 -2.62 6.52
N ARG A 29 -20.34 -2.60 6.99
CA ARG A 29 -19.61 -3.82 7.36
C ARG A 29 -19.79 -4.14 8.83
N GLU A 30 -20.05 -5.41 9.11
CA GLU A 30 -20.13 -5.92 10.47
C GLU A 30 -18.73 -6.12 11.05
N ILE A 31 -18.51 -5.61 12.27
CA ILE A 31 -17.27 -5.79 13.02
C ILE A 31 -17.55 -6.70 14.22
N ASP A 32 -16.87 -7.84 14.26
CA ASP A 32 -16.98 -8.79 15.36
C ASP A 32 -16.71 -8.12 16.73
N ALA A 33 -17.42 -8.55 17.76
CA ALA A 33 -17.34 -8.00 19.10
C ALA A 33 -15.93 -8.03 19.67
N ALA A 34 -15.17 -9.11 19.41
CA ALA A 34 -13.79 -9.29 19.86
C ALA A 34 -12.82 -8.23 19.28
N TYR A 35 -13.12 -7.68 18.10
CA TYR A 35 -12.27 -6.71 17.42
C TYR A 35 -12.76 -5.26 17.53
N LYS A 36 -13.86 -4.98 18.22
CA LYS A 36 -14.40 -3.62 18.38
C LYS A 36 -13.41 -2.64 19.03
N GLY A 37 -12.59 -3.10 19.97
CA GLY A 37 -11.54 -2.27 20.59
C GLY A 37 -10.50 -1.82 19.57
N LYS A 38 -9.95 -2.78 18.80
CA LYS A 38 -8.97 -2.55 17.74
C LYS A 38 -9.54 -1.65 16.63
N TYR A 39 -10.79 -1.87 16.23
CA TYR A 39 -11.52 -1.02 15.29
C TYR A 39 -11.65 0.43 15.78
N ARG A 40 -12.08 0.63 17.03
CA ARG A 40 -12.26 1.98 17.61
C ARG A 40 -10.94 2.75 17.67
N LEU A 41 -9.86 2.09 18.07
CA LEU A 41 -8.54 2.71 18.11
C LEU A 41 -8.04 3.05 16.71
N THR A 42 -8.11 2.13 15.76
CA THR A 42 -7.74 2.38 14.34
C THR A 42 -8.55 3.56 13.78
N LYS A 43 -9.87 3.58 14.00
CA LYS A 43 -10.77 4.68 13.63
C LYS A 43 -10.31 6.02 14.18
N ALA A 44 -9.94 6.07 15.46
CA ALA A 44 -9.48 7.29 16.11
C ALA A 44 -8.16 7.79 15.50
N VAL A 45 -7.21 6.88 15.24
CA VAL A 45 -5.93 7.23 14.60
C VAL A 45 -6.15 7.75 13.18
N CYS A 46 -6.94 7.06 12.34
CA CYS A 46 -7.26 7.51 11.00
C CYS A 46 -7.88 8.91 10.99
N ARG A 47 -8.80 9.18 11.93
CA ARG A 47 -9.42 10.51 12.06
C ARG A 47 -8.41 11.59 12.47
N LEU A 48 -7.52 11.26 13.39
CA LEU A 48 -6.48 12.18 13.87
C LEU A 48 -5.45 12.51 12.80
N LEU A 49 -5.08 11.52 11.96
CA LEU A 49 -4.06 11.69 10.92
C LEU A 49 -4.61 12.30 9.61
N SER A 50 -5.92 12.32 9.41
CA SER A 50 -6.55 12.84 8.17
C SER A 50 -6.18 14.28 7.78
N PRO A 51 -5.99 15.24 8.70
CA PRO A 51 -5.51 16.56 8.32
C PRO A 51 -4.12 16.53 7.66
N LEU A 52 -3.23 15.63 8.12
CA LEU A 52 -1.90 15.45 7.53
C LEU A 52 -1.98 14.82 6.12
N ALA A 53 -2.94 13.90 5.91
CA ALA A 53 -3.23 13.38 4.58
C ALA A 53 -3.61 14.51 3.60
N SER A 54 -4.47 15.42 4.02
CA SER A 54 -4.86 16.58 3.21
C SER A 54 -3.68 17.53 2.91
N LEU A 55 -2.74 17.68 3.84
CA LEU A 55 -1.51 18.45 3.60
C LEU A 55 -0.61 17.75 2.58
N GLN A 56 -0.49 16.42 2.65
CA GLN A 56 0.25 15.66 1.64
C GLN A 56 -0.39 15.80 0.27
N ASP A 57 -1.72 15.72 0.16
CA ASP A 57 -2.42 15.86 -1.11
C ASP A 57 -2.14 17.21 -1.77
N LYS A 58 -2.22 18.30 -1.02
CA LYS A 58 -1.85 19.64 -1.51
C LYS A 58 -0.39 19.73 -1.97
N ARG A 59 0.52 19.07 -1.26
CA ARG A 59 1.94 19.04 -1.63
C ARG A 59 2.17 18.19 -2.88
N TYR A 60 1.49 17.05 -2.98
CA TYR A 60 1.50 16.20 -4.17
C TYR A 60 1.01 16.97 -5.40
N GLU A 61 -0.15 17.61 -5.32
CA GLU A 61 -0.71 18.42 -6.41
C GLU A 61 0.27 19.49 -6.90
N LYS A 62 0.94 20.16 -5.96
CA LYS A 62 1.92 21.19 -6.29
C LYS A 62 3.19 20.66 -6.96
N LEU A 63 3.70 19.50 -6.53
CA LEU A 63 5.05 19.04 -6.88
C LEU A 63 5.07 17.90 -7.90
N LEU A 64 4.09 17.01 -7.89
CA LEU A 64 4.16 15.74 -8.59
C LEU A 64 2.98 15.45 -9.54
N ALA A 65 1.80 16.03 -9.30
CA ALA A 65 0.60 15.64 -10.04
C ALA A 65 0.78 15.80 -11.58
N ASN A 66 1.34 16.92 -12.01
CA ASN A 66 1.56 17.25 -13.43
C ASN A 66 2.92 16.76 -13.98
N GLN A 67 3.75 16.10 -13.16
CA GLN A 67 5.00 15.53 -13.66
C GLN A 67 4.70 14.19 -14.35
N PRO A 68 5.12 13.97 -15.60
CA PRO A 68 5.03 12.65 -16.22
C PRO A 68 5.93 11.67 -15.50
N LEU A 69 5.64 10.37 -15.63
CA LEU A 69 6.62 9.34 -15.30
C LEU A 69 7.72 9.36 -16.38
N GLU A 70 8.96 9.30 -15.96
CA GLU A 70 10.11 9.26 -16.88
C GLU A 70 10.14 7.94 -17.66
N HIS A 71 9.81 6.84 -16.95
CA HIS A 71 9.71 5.50 -17.49
C HIS A 71 8.47 4.79 -16.96
N ASP A 72 7.86 3.96 -17.80
CA ASP A 72 6.82 3.04 -17.36
C ASP A 72 7.39 2.01 -16.36
N PRO A 73 6.57 1.50 -15.43
CA PRO A 73 7.03 0.57 -14.39
C PRO A 73 7.60 -0.75 -14.93
N VAL A 74 8.42 -1.39 -14.10
CA VAL A 74 8.78 -2.81 -14.22
C VAL A 74 7.96 -3.60 -13.19
N PHE A 75 7.25 -4.63 -13.63
CA PHE A 75 6.38 -5.47 -12.79
C PHE A 75 6.98 -6.85 -12.56
N ILE A 76 7.31 -7.18 -11.33
CA ILE A 76 7.64 -8.55 -10.92
C ILE A 76 6.33 -9.29 -10.67
N LEU A 77 5.94 -10.13 -11.60
CA LEU A 77 4.74 -10.97 -11.51
C LEU A 77 5.04 -12.29 -10.82
N GLY A 78 4.06 -12.84 -10.14
CA GLY A 78 4.15 -14.15 -9.52
C GLY A 78 3.15 -14.34 -8.40
N HIS A 79 2.79 -15.60 -8.15
CA HIS A 79 1.91 -15.98 -7.06
C HIS A 79 2.57 -15.75 -5.69
N TRP A 80 1.75 -15.65 -4.65
CA TRP A 80 2.24 -15.64 -3.26
C TRP A 80 3.15 -16.86 -3.01
N ARG A 81 4.24 -16.66 -2.27
CA ARG A 81 5.21 -17.71 -1.89
C ARG A 81 6.01 -18.30 -3.07
N SER A 82 6.15 -17.57 -4.17
CA SER A 82 6.94 -17.95 -5.36
C SER A 82 8.36 -17.32 -5.41
N GLY A 83 8.82 -16.70 -4.32
CA GLY A 83 10.15 -16.08 -4.27
C GLY A 83 10.22 -14.63 -4.79
N THR A 84 9.10 -14.04 -5.21
CA THR A 84 9.05 -12.67 -5.74
C THR A 84 9.62 -11.60 -4.80
N THR A 85 9.53 -11.80 -3.47
CA THR A 85 10.15 -10.88 -2.51
C THR A 85 11.68 -10.89 -2.61
N PHE A 86 12.29 -12.06 -2.80
CA PHE A 86 13.74 -12.14 -3.00
C PHE A 86 14.16 -11.41 -4.28
N VAL A 87 13.48 -11.65 -5.38
CA VAL A 87 13.70 -10.96 -6.66
C VAL A 87 13.56 -9.44 -6.48
N HIS A 88 12.49 -8.97 -5.80
CA HIS A 88 12.26 -7.56 -5.52
C HIS A 88 13.42 -6.93 -4.74
N ASN A 89 13.90 -7.61 -3.69
CA ASN A 89 15.03 -7.14 -2.89
C ASN A 89 16.32 -7.04 -3.70
N VAL A 90 16.59 -8.02 -4.58
CA VAL A 90 17.78 -8.02 -5.45
C VAL A 90 17.74 -6.84 -6.43
N PHE A 91 16.61 -6.66 -7.14
CA PHE A 91 16.46 -5.57 -8.11
C PHE A 91 16.46 -4.20 -7.44
N SER A 92 15.93 -4.08 -6.22
CA SER A 92 15.90 -2.82 -5.47
C SER A 92 17.30 -2.34 -5.02
N CYS A 93 18.34 -3.17 -5.14
CA CYS A 93 19.71 -2.75 -4.91
C CYS A 93 20.25 -1.80 -6.00
N ASP A 94 19.66 -1.84 -7.20
CA ASP A 94 19.95 -0.88 -8.25
C ASP A 94 19.21 0.44 -7.98
N LYS A 95 19.95 1.53 -7.81
CA LYS A 95 19.42 2.87 -7.51
C LYS A 95 18.58 3.47 -8.63
N HIS A 96 18.61 2.90 -9.83
CA HIS A 96 17.72 3.26 -10.92
C HIS A 96 16.27 2.99 -10.54
N PHE A 97 16.01 1.93 -9.78
CA PHE A 97 14.67 1.57 -9.35
C PHE A 97 14.23 2.31 -8.08
N GLY A 98 13.02 2.87 -8.14
CA GLY A 98 12.27 3.27 -6.97
C GLY A 98 11.16 2.27 -6.68
N TYR A 99 10.77 2.13 -5.42
CA TYR A 99 9.81 1.14 -4.98
C TYR A 99 8.97 1.63 -3.81
N ASN A 100 7.86 0.95 -3.55
CA ASN A 100 7.05 1.19 -2.37
C ASN A 100 7.73 0.58 -1.13
N THR A 101 8.01 1.41 -0.11
CA THR A 101 8.69 0.97 1.11
C THR A 101 7.73 0.39 2.14
N THR A 102 8.24 -0.41 3.08
CA THR A 102 7.45 -0.93 4.21
C THR A 102 6.78 0.19 5.01
N TYR A 103 7.47 1.32 5.24
CA TYR A 103 6.86 2.49 5.86
C TYR A 103 5.66 3.01 5.06
N GLN A 104 5.81 3.10 3.74
CA GLN A 104 4.77 3.61 2.85
C GLN A 104 3.54 2.70 2.80
N THR A 105 3.70 1.38 3.00
CA THR A 105 2.54 0.47 3.09
C THR A 105 1.64 0.77 4.27
N VAL A 106 2.21 1.25 5.37
CA VAL A 106 1.46 1.56 6.59
C VAL A 106 0.97 3.01 6.58
N PHE A 107 1.81 3.95 6.15
CA PHE A 107 1.51 5.39 6.19
C PHE A 107 1.66 6.07 4.81
N PRO A 108 0.89 5.66 3.77
CA PRO A 108 1.01 6.22 2.43
C PRO A 108 0.66 7.71 2.36
N HIS A 109 -0.13 8.20 3.30
CA HIS A 109 -0.53 9.61 3.41
C HIS A 109 0.45 10.49 4.21
N LEU A 110 1.54 9.92 4.74
CA LEU A 110 2.53 10.63 5.57
C LEU A 110 3.94 10.60 4.98
N MET A 111 4.06 10.39 3.67
CA MET A 111 5.34 10.33 2.96
C MET A 111 5.99 11.70 2.79
N MET A 112 5.19 12.72 2.54
CA MET A 112 5.66 14.07 2.23
C MET A 112 5.60 15.02 3.45
N TRP A 113 5.00 14.58 4.56
CA TRP A 113 4.87 15.30 5.82
C TRP A 113 5.10 14.40 7.02
N GLY A 114 5.97 14.83 7.95
CA GLY A 114 6.19 14.12 9.22
C GLY A 114 6.89 12.76 9.09
N GLN A 115 7.30 12.34 7.89
CA GLN A 115 7.91 11.05 7.63
C GLN A 115 9.02 10.66 8.63
N PRO A 116 10.02 11.51 8.96
CA PRO A 116 11.10 11.12 9.89
C PRO A 116 10.57 10.73 11.26
N PHE A 117 9.58 11.46 11.77
CA PHE A 117 8.95 11.19 13.07
C PHE A 117 8.20 9.85 13.08
N PHE A 118 7.29 9.66 12.12
CA PHE A 118 6.48 8.44 12.04
C PHE A 118 7.32 7.21 11.71
N LYS A 119 8.30 7.35 10.83
CA LYS A 119 9.23 6.29 10.45
C LYS A 119 10.08 5.81 11.64
N LYS A 120 10.63 6.74 12.43
CA LYS A 120 11.36 6.42 13.65
C LYS A 120 10.51 5.63 14.65
N ASN A 121 9.27 6.08 14.89
CA ASN A 121 8.35 5.39 15.79
C ASN A 121 7.94 4.01 15.26
N MET A 122 7.68 3.89 13.96
CA MET A 122 7.37 2.61 13.33
C MET A 122 8.55 1.63 13.43
N SER A 123 9.77 2.08 13.14
CA SER A 123 10.98 1.25 13.26
C SER A 123 11.18 0.71 14.68
N TRP A 124 10.85 1.49 15.71
CA TRP A 124 10.94 1.05 17.11
C TRP A 124 9.88 0.00 17.48
N LEU A 125 8.69 0.07 16.91
CA LEU A 125 7.57 -0.83 17.20
C LEU A 125 7.59 -2.11 16.35
N MET A 126 8.22 -2.06 15.16
CA MET A 126 8.17 -3.14 14.17
C MET A 126 9.11 -4.29 14.55
N PRO A 127 8.72 -5.56 14.34
CA PRO A 127 9.62 -6.70 14.50
C PRO A 127 10.72 -6.68 13.40
N ASP A 128 11.89 -7.22 13.73
CA ASP A 128 13.02 -7.28 12.79
C ASP A 128 12.80 -8.28 11.63
N LYS A 129 11.87 -9.21 11.80
CA LYS A 129 11.57 -10.27 10.83
C LYS A 129 10.07 -10.47 10.63
N ARG A 130 9.70 -10.83 9.40
CA ARG A 130 8.32 -11.19 9.08
C ARG A 130 7.94 -12.52 9.73
N PRO A 131 6.77 -12.61 10.40
CA PRO A 131 6.34 -13.85 11.05
C PRO A 131 6.11 -15.02 10.08
N THR A 132 5.83 -14.72 8.80
CA THR A 132 5.42 -15.72 7.81
C THR A 132 6.59 -16.45 7.13
N ASP A 133 7.78 -15.85 7.05
CA ASP A 133 8.91 -16.40 6.29
C ASP A 133 10.28 -16.04 6.84
N ASN A 134 10.30 -15.41 8.01
CA ASN A 134 11.54 -15.02 8.70
C ASN A 134 12.46 -14.07 7.90
N MET A 135 11.97 -13.48 6.81
CA MET A 135 12.71 -12.46 6.05
C MET A 135 12.82 -11.18 6.86
N GLU A 136 13.94 -10.49 6.66
CA GLU A 136 14.19 -9.19 7.28
C GLU A 136 13.05 -8.19 6.97
N LEU A 137 12.68 -7.44 7.99
CA LEU A 137 11.65 -6.43 7.92
C LEU A 137 12.20 -5.10 8.45
N ALA A 138 12.39 -4.13 7.56
CA ALA A 138 12.82 -2.79 7.92
C ALA A 138 11.95 -1.76 7.21
N VAL A 139 11.86 -0.56 7.77
CA VAL A 139 10.95 0.50 7.27
C VAL A 139 11.27 0.95 5.85
N ASP A 140 12.52 0.80 5.43
CA ASP A 140 13.02 1.20 4.10
C ASP A 140 13.05 0.08 3.08
N LEU A 141 12.85 -1.17 3.49
CA LEU A 141 12.84 -2.29 2.56
C LEU A 141 11.63 -2.24 1.63
N PRO A 142 11.78 -2.73 0.39
CA PRO A 142 10.68 -2.80 -0.57
C PRO A 142 9.56 -3.71 -0.07
N GLN A 143 8.33 -3.32 -0.34
CA GLN A 143 7.14 -4.05 0.08
C GLN A 143 6.04 -3.98 -0.98
N GLU A 144 5.07 -4.90 -0.89
CA GLU A 144 3.91 -4.99 -1.77
C GLU A 144 3.06 -3.72 -1.70
N GLU A 145 2.83 -3.10 -2.84
CA GLU A 145 2.07 -1.85 -2.91
C GLU A 145 0.58 -2.02 -2.59
N GLU A 146 0.03 -3.24 -2.67
CA GLU A 146 -1.37 -3.48 -2.34
C GLU A 146 -1.72 -3.09 -0.89
N PHE A 147 -0.78 -3.21 0.05
CA PHE A 147 -0.97 -2.71 1.42
C PHE A 147 -1.11 -1.19 1.47
N ALA A 148 -0.31 -0.46 0.68
CA ALA A 148 -0.44 0.99 0.58
C ALA A 148 -1.77 1.38 -0.08
N LEU A 149 -2.12 0.72 -1.19
CA LEU A 149 -3.36 0.93 -1.91
C LEU A 149 -4.58 0.70 -1.02
N ALA A 150 -4.56 -0.34 -0.15
CA ALA A 150 -5.62 -0.61 0.81
C ALA A 150 -5.83 0.53 1.82
N ASN A 151 -4.78 1.30 2.14
CA ASN A 151 -4.87 2.51 2.96
C ASN A 151 -5.29 3.76 2.17
N MET A 152 -5.25 3.72 0.84
CA MET A 152 -5.54 4.88 -0.03
C MET A 152 -6.90 4.82 -0.71
N MET A 153 -7.50 3.61 -0.87
CA MET A 153 -8.80 3.43 -1.54
C MET A 153 -9.51 2.15 -1.10
N PRO A 154 -10.85 2.06 -1.28
CA PRO A 154 -11.62 0.85 -0.94
C PRO A 154 -11.57 -0.26 -2.01
N TYR A 155 -11.00 -0.01 -3.19
CA TYR A 155 -11.09 -0.85 -4.39
C TYR A 155 -9.85 -1.71 -4.58
N THR A 156 -9.42 -2.44 -3.52
CA THR A 156 -8.25 -3.31 -3.55
C THR A 156 -8.52 -4.64 -2.86
N TYR A 157 -7.83 -5.69 -3.32
CA TYR A 157 -7.97 -7.02 -2.76
C TYR A 157 -7.55 -7.07 -1.28
N TYR A 158 -6.47 -6.39 -0.87
CA TYR A 158 -5.93 -6.47 0.49
C TYR A 158 -6.79 -5.80 1.57
N ASN A 159 -7.91 -5.18 1.23
CA ASN A 159 -8.90 -4.78 2.23
C ASN A 159 -9.47 -5.97 3.01
N PHE A 160 -9.37 -7.22 2.49
CA PHE A 160 -9.73 -8.42 3.26
C PHE A 160 -8.87 -8.61 4.52
N TRP A 161 -7.65 -8.12 4.58
CA TRP A 161 -6.84 -8.18 5.80
C TRP A 161 -7.47 -7.42 6.97
N PHE A 162 -8.24 -6.39 6.67
CA PHE A 162 -9.02 -5.68 7.69
C PHE A 162 -10.39 -6.32 7.92
N LEU A 163 -11.02 -6.83 6.88
CA LEU A 163 -12.37 -7.41 6.88
C LEU A 163 -12.36 -8.86 6.36
N PRO A 164 -11.75 -9.83 7.08
CA PRO A 164 -11.60 -11.21 6.59
C PRO A 164 -12.91 -11.90 6.24
N LYS A 165 -14.02 -11.56 6.93
CA LYS A 165 -15.38 -12.05 6.64
C LYS A 165 -15.80 -11.81 5.18
N TYR A 166 -15.23 -10.79 4.52
CA TYR A 166 -15.57 -10.37 3.17
C TYR A 166 -14.48 -10.73 2.14
N GLN A 167 -13.56 -11.64 2.49
CA GLN A 167 -12.42 -12.01 1.63
C GLN A 167 -12.86 -12.44 0.23
N GLN A 168 -13.93 -13.27 0.12
CA GLN A 168 -14.41 -13.74 -1.17
C GLN A 168 -14.93 -12.59 -2.04
N GLU A 169 -15.70 -11.66 -1.48
CA GLU A 169 -16.18 -10.47 -2.19
C GLU A 169 -15.02 -9.63 -2.75
N TYR A 170 -13.96 -9.43 -1.94
CA TYR A 170 -12.78 -8.70 -2.39
C TYR A 170 -11.98 -9.47 -3.44
N ALA A 171 -11.94 -10.82 -3.37
CA ALA A 171 -11.28 -11.65 -4.34
C ALA A 171 -12.00 -11.61 -5.69
N ASP A 172 -13.32 -11.86 -5.69
CA ASP A 172 -14.13 -11.89 -6.90
C ASP A 172 -14.05 -10.56 -7.67
N LYS A 173 -14.04 -9.44 -6.95
CA LYS A 173 -14.12 -8.12 -7.58
C LYS A 173 -12.74 -7.50 -7.86
N TYR A 174 -11.78 -7.62 -6.95
CA TYR A 174 -10.56 -6.82 -7.02
C TYR A 174 -9.27 -7.62 -7.18
N LEU A 175 -9.31 -8.96 -7.23
CA LEU A 175 -8.12 -9.76 -7.50
C LEU A 175 -7.78 -9.79 -8.99
N LEU A 176 -8.78 -10.06 -9.83
CA LEU A 176 -8.62 -10.17 -11.29
C LEU A 176 -9.19 -8.95 -12.05
N PHE A 177 -9.94 -8.09 -11.39
CA PHE A 177 -10.67 -6.95 -11.97
C PHE A 177 -11.77 -7.34 -12.95
N ASP A 178 -12.27 -8.59 -12.91
CA ASP A 178 -13.31 -9.06 -13.85
C ASP A 178 -14.63 -8.29 -13.65
N ASP A 179 -14.99 -7.97 -12.40
CA ASP A 179 -16.23 -7.27 -12.04
C ASP A 179 -16.01 -5.84 -11.54
N ILE A 180 -14.83 -5.25 -11.80
CA ILE A 180 -14.56 -3.86 -11.43
C ILE A 180 -15.33 -2.91 -12.37
N THR A 181 -15.98 -1.90 -11.80
CA THR A 181 -16.64 -0.87 -12.62
C THR A 181 -15.63 0.13 -13.18
N ASP A 182 -15.95 0.78 -14.33
CA ASP A 182 -15.09 1.82 -14.93
C ASP A 182 -14.74 2.93 -13.93
N LYS A 183 -15.69 3.30 -13.07
CA LYS A 183 -15.46 4.31 -12.03
C LYS A 183 -14.44 3.85 -10.99
N GLU A 184 -14.51 2.61 -10.56
CA GLU A 184 -13.57 2.04 -9.59
C GLU A 184 -12.19 1.83 -10.21
N LEU A 185 -12.16 1.37 -11.47
CA LEU A 185 -10.92 1.22 -12.24
C LEU A 185 -10.21 2.58 -12.40
N LYS A 186 -10.94 3.63 -12.76
CA LYS A 186 -10.39 4.98 -12.86
C LYS A 186 -9.79 5.46 -11.53
N VAL A 187 -10.45 5.21 -10.40
CA VAL A 187 -9.89 5.53 -9.08
C VAL A 187 -8.62 4.72 -8.80
N PHE A 188 -8.61 3.43 -9.17
CA PHE A 188 -7.40 2.61 -9.05
C PHE A 188 -6.24 3.19 -9.86
N GLU A 189 -6.46 3.56 -11.12
CA GLU A 189 -5.45 4.16 -12.00
C GLU A 189 -4.86 5.45 -11.41
N GLU A 190 -5.73 6.36 -10.94
CA GLU A 190 -5.33 7.64 -10.34
C GLU A 190 -4.52 7.42 -9.06
N VAL A 191 -5.00 6.56 -8.17
CA VAL A 191 -4.36 6.29 -6.86
C VAL A 191 -3.06 5.51 -7.03
N PHE A 192 -3.02 4.53 -7.94
CA PHE A 192 -1.80 3.76 -8.20
C PHE A 192 -0.71 4.65 -8.84
N THR A 193 -1.08 5.47 -9.82
CA THR A 193 -0.14 6.46 -10.42
C THR A 193 0.39 7.44 -9.36
N LYS A 194 -0.47 7.91 -8.46
CA LYS A 194 -0.07 8.77 -7.33
C LYS A 194 0.91 8.06 -6.40
N LEU A 195 0.64 6.80 -6.06
CA LEU A 195 1.53 5.98 -5.22
C LEU A 195 2.91 5.81 -5.87
N ILE A 196 2.96 5.49 -7.17
CA ILE A 196 4.21 5.38 -7.95
C ILE A 196 5.01 6.68 -7.87
N LYS A 197 4.41 7.81 -8.18
CA LYS A 197 5.09 9.13 -8.16
C LYS A 197 5.65 9.47 -6.78
N ILE A 198 4.88 9.21 -5.71
CA ILE A 198 5.36 9.45 -4.34
C ILE A 198 6.49 8.49 -3.96
N SER A 199 6.42 7.22 -4.41
CA SER A 199 7.48 6.23 -4.17
C SER A 199 8.79 6.62 -4.84
N LEU A 200 8.74 7.03 -6.11
CA LEU A 200 9.89 7.55 -6.86
C LEU A 200 10.47 8.81 -6.20
N TRP A 201 9.61 9.75 -5.80
CA TRP A 201 10.04 10.95 -5.08
C TRP A 201 10.75 10.61 -3.76
N ASN A 202 10.28 9.59 -3.03
CA ASN A 202 10.86 9.15 -1.76
C ASN A 202 12.21 8.43 -1.95
N THR A 203 12.27 7.47 -2.87
CA THR A 203 13.45 6.61 -3.09
C THR A 203 14.50 7.22 -4.01
N LYS A 204 14.14 8.28 -4.75
CA LYS A 204 14.97 8.94 -5.77
C LYS A 204 15.30 8.06 -6.99
N GLY A 205 14.55 6.98 -7.20
CA GLY A 205 14.62 6.18 -8.42
C GLY A 205 13.93 6.89 -9.59
N THR A 206 14.29 6.51 -10.82
CA THR A 206 13.72 7.06 -12.06
C THR A 206 12.69 6.13 -12.69
N GLN A 207 12.74 4.83 -12.38
CA GLN A 207 11.77 3.83 -12.84
C GLN A 207 11.17 3.06 -11.64
N PHE A 208 9.85 2.90 -11.61
CA PHE A 208 9.17 2.19 -10.52
C PHE A 208 9.30 0.68 -10.69
N LEU A 209 9.74 0.01 -9.63
CA LEU A 209 9.79 -1.44 -9.52
C LEU A 209 8.61 -1.91 -8.66
N SER A 210 7.66 -2.54 -9.30
CA SER A 210 6.47 -3.11 -8.68
C SER A 210 6.66 -4.58 -8.35
N LYS A 211 6.26 -5.01 -7.15
CA LYS A 211 6.09 -6.42 -6.81
C LYS A 211 4.84 -6.59 -5.96
N ASN A 212 3.78 -7.03 -6.60
CA ASN A 212 2.47 -7.18 -5.99
C ASN A 212 1.77 -8.42 -6.56
N PRO A 213 1.62 -9.51 -5.80
CA PRO A 213 1.01 -10.74 -6.31
C PRO A 213 -0.34 -10.55 -7.01
N PRO A 214 -1.28 -9.70 -6.54
CA PRO A 214 -2.51 -9.39 -7.27
C PRO A 214 -2.30 -8.87 -8.69
N HIS A 215 -1.19 -8.21 -9.00
CA HIS A 215 -0.90 -7.71 -10.34
C HIS A 215 -0.73 -8.81 -11.39
N THR A 216 -0.42 -10.03 -10.97
CA THR A 216 -0.39 -11.21 -11.86
C THR A 216 -1.75 -11.46 -12.52
N GLY A 217 -2.85 -11.16 -11.83
CA GLY A 217 -4.20 -11.25 -12.38
C GLY A 217 -4.69 -10.00 -13.14
N ARG A 218 -3.94 -8.89 -13.08
CA ARG A 218 -4.36 -7.56 -13.61
C ARG A 218 -3.52 -7.10 -14.81
N VAL A 219 -2.75 -7.99 -15.43
CA VAL A 219 -1.79 -7.63 -16.50
C VAL A 219 -2.45 -6.87 -17.64
N LYS A 220 -3.67 -7.23 -18.03
CA LYS A 220 -4.43 -6.55 -19.08
C LYS A 220 -4.63 -5.06 -18.79
N GLU A 221 -5.01 -4.71 -17.58
CA GLU A 221 -5.22 -3.32 -17.16
C GLU A 221 -3.90 -2.58 -16.98
N LEU A 222 -2.89 -3.24 -16.44
CA LEU A 222 -1.54 -2.65 -16.31
C LEU A 222 -0.92 -2.29 -17.65
N VAL A 223 -1.09 -3.13 -18.69
CA VAL A 223 -0.62 -2.81 -20.06
C VAL A 223 -1.37 -1.62 -20.65
N LYS A 224 -2.67 -1.46 -20.34
CA LYS A 224 -3.42 -0.25 -20.77
C LYS A 224 -2.92 1.02 -20.08
N MET A 225 -2.65 0.94 -18.77
CA MET A 225 -2.13 2.07 -18.00
C MET A 225 -0.70 2.45 -18.39
N PHE A 226 0.14 1.45 -18.67
CA PHE A 226 1.58 1.59 -18.92
C PHE A 226 1.99 0.77 -20.15
N PRO A 227 1.80 1.31 -21.37
CA PRO A 227 2.02 0.54 -22.61
C PRO A 227 3.46 0.08 -22.84
N ASN A 228 4.45 0.75 -22.23
CA ASN A 228 5.87 0.41 -22.32
C ASN A 228 6.41 -0.32 -21.08
N ALA A 229 5.53 -0.75 -20.16
CA ALA A 229 5.91 -1.51 -18.98
C ALA A 229 6.65 -2.80 -19.33
N LYS A 230 7.51 -3.24 -18.41
CA LYS A 230 8.19 -4.54 -18.50
C LYS A 230 7.61 -5.50 -17.46
N PHE A 231 7.59 -6.80 -17.83
CA PHE A 231 7.03 -7.86 -16.98
C PHE A 231 8.03 -9.00 -16.87
#